data_dfb2af911013e77d567d1d23f81c58eb
#
_entry.id   dfb2af911013e77d567d1d23f81c58eb
#
_cell.length_a   1.000
_cell.length_b   1.000
_cell.length_c   1.000
_cell.angle_alpha   90.00
_cell.angle_beta   90.00
_cell.angle_gamma   90.00
#
_symmetry.space_group_name_H-M   'P 1'
#
loop_
_entity.id
_entity.type
_entity.pdbx_description
1 polymer ?
#
loop_
_entity_poly.entity_id
_entity_poly.type
_entity_poly.pdbx_seq_one_letter_code
_entity_poly.pdbx_strand_id
1 'polypeptide(L)'
;VLMDVEREEIIAFFEEKNIWYLLLKGLIIREYYPNPALREMSDNDILVDRKYMKDIYDFMVGRGYSIKGYGTSNHDEYLKKPAYNFEIHRALFDKDDYESWNNYFDNVFDKLTKKSENSLEYVFKEEDFYIYFMVHTYKHYAGGGMGLRTILDVYLYLRKNKELDFSYVEKELGKLNIADFEKQFRKLCFDVFSVNESDAKADWYEGLPTDEKNMLDYIMGAGTYG
;
A
#
# COMPACT_ATOMS: atom_id res chain seq x y z
N VAL A 1 2.17 16.14 9.13
CA VAL A 1 3.20 17.20 9.29
C VAL A 1 4.44 16.66 9.98
N LEU A 2 4.37 16.17 11.25
CA LEU A 2 5.58 15.70 11.96
C LEU A 2 6.25 14.49 11.26
N MET A 3 5.47 13.50 10.86
CA MET A 3 5.98 12.34 10.12
C MET A 3 6.56 12.72 8.75
N ASP A 4 6.01 13.74 8.09
CA ASP A 4 6.51 14.19 6.79
C ASP A 4 7.91 14.81 6.92
N VAL A 5 8.13 15.66 7.94
CA VAL A 5 9.44 16.26 8.21
C VAL A 5 10.49 15.19 8.53
N GLU A 6 10.15 14.24 9.39
CA GLU A 6 11.09 13.14 9.73
C GLU A 6 11.38 12.23 8.54
N ARG A 7 10.38 12.02 7.66
CA ARG A 7 10.58 11.27 6.40
C ARG A 7 11.55 11.99 5.45
N GLU A 8 11.45 13.32 5.33
CA GLU A 8 12.37 14.12 4.53
C GLU A 8 13.83 13.96 5.00
N GLU A 9 14.07 13.92 6.30
CA GLU A 9 15.40 13.66 6.88
C GLU A 9 15.92 12.25 6.54
N ILE A 10 15.03 11.24 6.58
CA ILE A 10 15.39 9.86 6.21
C ILE A 10 15.70 9.77 4.71
N ILE A 11 14.90 10.43 3.88
CA ILE A 11 15.12 10.49 2.43
C ILE A 11 16.43 11.23 2.12
N ALA A 12 16.73 12.33 2.81
CA ALA A 12 18.00 13.05 2.64
C ALA A 12 19.22 12.14 2.92
N PHE A 13 19.12 11.27 3.94
CA PHE A 13 20.14 10.24 4.19
C PHE A 13 20.24 9.24 3.04
N PHE A 14 19.10 8.80 2.46
CA PHE A 14 19.13 7.90 1.29
C PHE A 14 19.82 8.56 0.10
N GLU A 15 19.51 9.81 -0.17
CA GLU A 15 20.15 10.61 -1.24
C GLU A 15 21.66 10.76 -1.00
N GLU A 16 22.10 11.09 0.23
CA GLU A 16 23.51 11.19 0.59
C GLU A 16 24.28 9.88 0.35
N LYS A 17 23.65 8.75 0.71
CA LYS A 17 24.24 7.41 0.58
C LYS A 17 24.05 6.76 -0.78
N ASN A 18 23.39 7.45 -1.71
CA ASN A 18 23.03 6.94 -3.02
C ASN A 18 22.22 5.63 -2.94
N ILE A 19 21.26 5.60 -2.02
CA ILE A 19 20.32 4.49 -1.80
C ILE A 19 19.05 4.78 -2.62
N TRP A 20 18.71 3.89 -3.57
CA TRP A 20 17.41 4.00 -4.23
C TRP A 20 16.28 3.63 -3.26
N TYR A 21 15.13 4.26 -3.42
CA TYR A 21 13.96 4.00 -2.61
C TYR A 21 12.67 4.08 -3.42
N LEU A 22 11.63 3.42 -2.88
CA LEU A 22 10.26 3.41 -3.39
C LEU A 22 9.32 3.64 -2.22
N LEU A 23 8.53 4.71 -2.28
CA LEU A 23 7.44 4.92 -1.35
C LEU A 23 6.33 3.90 -1.62
N LEU A 24 5.70 3.39 -0.58
CA LEU A 24 4.70 2.33 -0.68
C LEU A 24 3.33 2.75 -0.13
N LYS A 25 2.30 2.01 -0.52
CA LYS A 25 0.96 1.98 0.10
C LYS A 25 0.39 3.38 0.39
N GLY A 26 0.20 3.67 1.68
CA GLY A 26 -0.41 4.88 2.17
C GLY A 26 0.30 6.16 1.76
N LEU A 27 1.62 6.14 1.61
CA LEU A 27 2.41 7.29 1.14
C LEU A 27 2.06 7.69 -0.30
N ILE A 28 1.70 6.72 -1.14
CA ILE A 28 1.26 6.98 -2.52
C ILE A 28 -0.22 7.32 -2.53
N ILE A 29 -1.05 6.53 -1.86
CA ILE A 29 -2.52 6.64 -1.90
C ILE A 29 -3.01 7.98 -1.34
N ARG A 30 -2.36 8.56 -0.35
CA ARG A 30 -2.75 9.87 0.23
C ARG A 30 -2.84 10.99 -0.81
N GLU A 31 -2.06 10.91 -1.88
CA GLU A 31 -2.03 11.90 -2.96
C GLU A 31 -3.29 11.85 -3.86
N TYR A 32 -4.08 10.80 -3.73
CA TYR A 32 -5.36 10.64 -4.42
C TYR A 32 -6.54 11.25 -3.66
N TYR A 33 -6.35 11.60 -2.39
CA TYR A 33 -7.36 12.29 -1.58
C TYR A 33 -7.46 13.78 -1.99
N PRO A 34 -8.64 14.41 -1.82
CA PRO A 34 -8.80 15.85 -2.09
C PRO A 34 -7.83 16.72 -1.30
N ASN A 35 -7.46 16.27 -0.11
CA ASN A 35 -6.38 16.80 0.71
C ASN A 35 -5.64 15.61 1.31
N PRO A 36 -4.32 15.44 1.07
CA PRO A 36 -3.54 14.34 1.61
C PRO A 36 -3.61 14.19 3.13
N ALA A 37 -3.88 15.28 3.87
CA ALA A 37 -4.05 15.25 5.33
C ALA A 37 -5.33 14.54 5.80
N LEU A 38 -6.29 14.31 4.91
CA LEU A 38 -7.52 13.55 5.22
C LEU A 38 -7.26 12.04 5.33
N ARG A 39 -6.14 11.56 4.77
CA ARG A 39 -5.74 10.17 4.94
C ARG A 39 -4.79 10.06 6.11
N GLU A 40 -5.33 9.64 7.24
CA GLU A 40 -4.52 9.35 8.43
C GLU A 40 -3.52 8.22 8.13
N MET A 41 -2.28 8.43 8.60
CA MET A 41 -1.15 7.51 8.38
C MET A 41 -0.71 6.95 9.73
N SER A 42 -0.67 5.60 9.84
CA SER A 42 -0.13 4.88 10.99
C SER A 42 1.37 4.63 10.88
N ASP A 43 1.84 4.50 9.64
CA ASP A 43 3.19 4.07 9.29
C ASP A 43 3.68 4.78 8.02
N ASN A 44 4.97 4.69 7.78
CA ASN A 44 5.62 5.09 6.53
C ASN A 44 6.37 3.88 5.97
N ASP A 45 5.81 3.27 4.94
CA ASP A 45 6.40 2.13 4.25
C ASP A 45 7.34 2.59 3.14
N ILE A 46 8.60 2.20 3.19
CA ILE A 46 9.61 2.56 2.18
C ILE A 46 10.43 1.33 1.82
N LEU A 47 10.37 0.90 0.55
CA LEU A 47 11.25 -0.14 0.03
C LEU A 47 12.59 0.49 -0.37
N VAL A 48 13.69 -0.19 -0.02
CA VAL A 48 15.05 0.26 -0.31
C VAL A 48 15.91 -0.88 -0.86
N ASP A 49 17.09 -0.54 -1.38
CA ASP A 49 18.10 -1.54 -1.70
C ASP A 49 18.54 -2.29 -0.44
N ARG A 50 18.21 -3.58 -0.38
CA ARG A 50 18.46 -4.44 0.78
C ARG A 50 19.90 -4.47 1.28
N LYS A 51 20.88 -4.17 0.40
CA LYS A 51 22.30 -4.15 0.80
C LYS A 51 22.64 -3.04 1.79
N TYR A 52 21.80 -1.98 1.88
CA TYR A 52 21.99 -0.84 2.77
C TYR A 52 21.21 -0.94 4.11
N MET A 53 20.51 -2.06 4.37
CA MET A 53 19.72 -2.22 5.59
C MET A 53 20.53 -2.00 6.87
N LYS A 54 21.84 -2.36 6.87
CA LYS A 54 22.72 -2.12 8.04
C LYS A 54 23.04 -0.64 8.21
N ASP A 55 23.32 0.07 7.13
CA ASP A 55 23.61 1.53 7.19
C ASP A 55 22.36 2.31 7.65
N ILE A 56 21.18 1.90 7.15
CA ILE A 56 19.89 2.46 7.56
C ILE A 56 19.62 2.18 9.04
N TYR A 57 19.88 0.96 9.51
CA TYR A 57 19.77 0.62 10.92
C TYR A 57 20.63 1.56 11.80
N ASP A 58 21.92 1.73 11.48
CA ASP A 58 22.83 2.57 12.24
C ASP A 58 22.37 4.04 12.25
N PHE A 59 21.90 4.54 11.12
CA PHE A 59 21.33 5.89 11.01
C PHE A 59 20.07 6.05 11.88
N MET A 60 19.10 5.14 11.79
CA MET A 60 17.85 5.22 12.52
C MET A 60 18.06 5.11 14.04
N VAL A 61 18.90 4.17 14.49
CA VAL A 61 19.26 4.04 15.91
C VAL A 61 20.00 5.29 16.40
N GLY A 62 20.93 5.84 15.59
CA GLY A 62 21.62 7.08 15.89
C GLY A 62 20.69 8.30 16.06
N ARG A 63 19.52 8.29 15.42
CA ARG A 63 18.44 9.30 15.56
C ARG A 63 17.47 8.98 16.71
N GLY A 64 17.73 7.94 17.50
CA GLY A 64 16.94 7.57 18.67
C GLY A 64 15.69 6.75 18.38
N TYR A 65 15.65 6.06 17.23
CA TYR A 65 14.61 5.05 16.98
C TYR A 65 14.92 3.76 17.73
N SER A 66 13.86 3.15 18.28
CA SER A 66 13.87 1.75 18.68
C SER A 66 13.47 0.89 17.49
N ILE A 67 14.03 -0.30 17.40
CA ILE A 67 13.72 -1.23 16.32
C ILE A 67 12.97 -2.45 16.84
N LYS A 68 12.03 -2.93 16.03
CA LYS A 68 11.34 -4.19 16.25
C LYS A 68 11.52 -5.07 15.02
N GLY A 69 11.92 -6.32 15.23
CA GLY A 69 12.02 -7.32 14.17
C GLY A 69 13.20 -7.15 13.21
N TYR A 70 14.37 -6.63 13.67
CA TYR A 70 15.53 -6.45 12.78
C TYR A 70 15.92 -7.74 12.05
N GLY A 71 15.84 -7.70 10.72
CA GLY A 71 16.25 -8.82 9.86
C GLY A 71 15.32 -10.05 9.89
N THR A 72 14.17 -10.00 10.55
CA THR A 72 13.32 -11.20 10.74
C THR A 72 12.22 -11.36 9.70
N SER A 73 11.80 -10.27 9.04
CA SER A 73 10.76 -10.28 8.02
C SER A 73 11.14 -9.48 6.77
N ASN A 74 10.18 -9.21 5.90
CA ASN A 74 10.39 -8.38 4.70
C ASN A 74 10.67 -6.91 5.00
N HIS A 75 10.46 -6.44 6.24
CA HIS A 75 10.76 -5.08 6.69
C HIS A 75 11.30 -5.06 8.13
N ASP A 76 11.91 -3.96 8.50
CA ASP A 76 12.29 -3.59 9.86
C ASP A 76 11.40 -2.43 10.31
N GLU A 77 10.80 -2.53 11.51
CA GLU A 77 9.91 -1.51 12.09
C GLU A 77 10.71 -0.59 13.03
N TYR A 78 10.75 0.70 12.73
CA TYR A 78 11.45 1.74 13.49
C TYR A 78 10.46 2.66 14.19
N LEU A 79 10.50 2.68 15.51
CA LEU A 79 9.56 3.42 16.37
C LEU A 79 10.27 4.50 17.16
N LYS A 80 9.68 5.70 17.21
CA LYS A 80 10.17 6.82 18.02
C LYS A 80 9.01 7.69 18.50
N LYS A 81 9.03 8.10 19.76
CA LYS A 81 8.02 9.01 20.31
C LYS A 81 8.09 10.38 19.64
N PRO A 82 6.97 11.13 19.51
CA PRO A 82 5.65 10.81 20.05
C PRO A 82 4.83 9.79 19.23
N ALA A 83 5.06 9.66 17.91
CA ALA A 83 4.21 8.84 17.03
C ALA A 83 4.90 8.49 15.68
N TYR A 84 6.23 8.38 15.66
CA TYR A 84 6.95 8.03 14.44
C TYR A 84 6.99 6.52 14.29
N ASN A 85 6.49 6.03 13.17
CA ASN A 85 6.56 4.65 12.74
C ASN A 85 7.03 4.59 11.28
N PHE A 86 8.18 3.96 11.05
CA PHE A 86 8.73 3.72 9.71
C PHE A 86 8.99 2.23 9.52
N GLU A 87 8.43 1.69 8.45
CA GLU A 87 8.69 0.33 8.00
C GLU A 87 9.63 0.38 6.79
N ILE A 88 10.89 0.01 7.01
CA ILE A 88 11.89 -0.05 5.95
C ILE A 88 11.92 -1.46 5.37
N HIS A 89 11.44 -1.57 4.16
CA HIS A 89 11.26 -2.82 3.45
C HIS A 89 12.52 -3.20 2.66
N ARG A 90 12.90 -4.47 2.72
CA ARG A 90 13.92 -5.12 1.88
C ARG A 90 13.30 -5.97 0.78
N ALA A 91 12.01 -6.28 0.89
CA ALA A 91 11.17 -6.97 -0.08
C ALA A 91 9.71 -6.54 0.11
N LEU A 92 8.88 -6.68 -0.92
CA LEU A 92 7.47 -6.29 -0.84
C LEU A 92 6.62 -7.27 -0.01
N PHE A 93 6.97 -8.55 -0.03
CA PHE A 93 6.27 -9.61 0.69
C PHE A 93 7.23 -10.42 1.56
N ASP A 94 6.70 -11.04 2.62
CA ASP A 94 7.46 -11.92 3.49
C ASP A 94 7.69 -13.28 2.79
N LYS A 95 8.78 -13.94 3.13
CA LYS A 95 9.09 -15.30 2.62
C LYS A 95 8.00 -16.33 2.96
N ASP A 96 7.24 -16.08 4.02
CA ASP A 96 6.15 -16.94 4.48
C ASP A 96 4.81 -16.61 3.79
N ASP A 97 4.76 -15.55 2.95
CA ASP A 97 3.64 -15.26 2.06
C ASP A 97 3.59 -16.27 0.91
N TYR A 98 2.58 -16.16 0.04
CA TYR A 98 2.44 -17.08 -1.10
C TYR A 98 3.68 -17.06 -2.01
N GLU A 99 4.19 -18.25 -2.37
CA GLU A 99 5.36 -18.40 -3.22
C GLU A 99 5.18 -17.68 -4.57
N SER A 100 3.98 -17.71 -5.15
CA SER A 100 3.66 -16.99 -6.39
C SER A 100 3.86 -15.49 -6.27
N TRP A 101 3.56 -14.88 -5.12
CA TRP A 101 3.76 -13.45 -4.88
C TRP A 101 5.24 -13.12 -4.73
N ASN A 102 5.96 -13.92 -3.95
CA ASN A 102 7.40 -13.76 -3.77
C ASN A 102 8.12 -13.83 -5.12
N ASN A 103 7.83 -14.86 -5.93
CA ASN A 103 8.42 -15.03 -7.26
C ASN A 103 8.06 -13.89 -8.22
N TYR A 104 6.82 -13.38 -8.16
CA TYR A 104 6.37 -12.28 -9.02
C TYR A 104 7.07 -10.95 -8.70
N PHE A 105 7.32 -10.69 -7.42
CA PHE A 105 7.91 -9.45 -6.94
C PHE A 105 9.40 -9.56 -6.56
N ASP A 106 10.05 -10.71 -6.75
CA ASP A 106 11.48 -10.90 -6.41
C ASP A 106 12.38 -9.89 -7.14
N ASN A 107 12.08 -9.63 -8.42
CA ASN A 107 12.76 -8.64 -9.23
C ASN A 107 11.90 -7.38 -9.42
N VAL A 108 11.33 -6.86 -8.34
CA VAL A 108 10.44 -5.68 -8.39
C VAL A 108 11.08 -4.49 -9.09
N PHE A 109 12.41 -4.36 -9.00
CA PHE A 109 13.16 -3.27 -9.61
C PHE A 109 12.95 -3.19 -11.14
N ASP A 110 12.75 -4.33 -11.81
CA ASP A 110 12.48 -4.38 -13.25
C ASP A 110 11.11 -3.77 -13.64
N LYS A 111 10.21 -3.60 -12.65
CA LYS A 111 8.89 -2.98 -12.80
C LYS A 111 8.86 -1.50 -12.42
N LEU A 112 9.99 -0.97 -11.97
CA LEU A 112 10.10 0.41 -11.51
C LEU A 112 10.71 1.33 -12.55
N THR A 113 10.32 2.58 -12.50
CA THR A 113 10.95 3.67 -13.25
C THR A 113 11.41 4.76 -12.30
N LYS A 114 12.46 5.48 -12.67
CA LYS A 114 12.86 6.66 -11.89
C LYS A 114 11.75 7.72 -11.95
N LYS A 115 11.45 8.35 -10.85
CA LYS A 115 10.49 9.47 -10.77
C LYS A 115 10.95 10.67 -11.61
N SER A 116 12.25 10.90 -11.66
CA SER A 116 12.90 11.85 -12.55
C SER A 116 14.34 11.41 -12.86
N GLU A 117 14.97 11.98 -13.88
CA GLU A 117 16.29 11.56 -14.38
C GLU A 117 17.37 11.48 -13.27
N ASN A 118 17.39 12.46 -12.36
CA ASN A 118 18.38 12.55 -11.28
C ASN A 118 17.86 12.04 -9.92
N SER A 119 16.64 11.49 -9.85
CA SER A 119 16.08 11.00 -8.60
C SER A 119 16.60 9.62 -8.23
N LEU A 120 16.75 9.39 -6.93
CA LEU A 120 16.87 8.05 -6.36
C LEU A 120 15.52 7.47 -5.96
N GLU A 121 14.44 8.28 -6.04
CA GLU A 121 13.09 7.80 -5.89
C GLU A 121 12.64 7.07 -7.16
N TYR A 122 12.20 5.84 -6.96
CA TYR A 122 11.58 5.03 -8.01
C TYR A 122 10.06 4.97 -7.79
N VAL A 123 9.34 4.70 -8.86
CA VAL A 123 7.88 4.58 -8.83
C VAL A 123 7.46 3.38 -9.69
N PHE A 124 6.35 2.77 -9.33
CA PHE A 124 5.65 1.85 -10.22
C PHE A 124 4.97 2.61 -11.36
N LYS A 125 4.73 1.92 -12.48
CA LYS A 125 3.66 2.31 -13.39
C LYS A 125 2.32 2.11 -12.71
N GLU A 126 1.29 2.80 -13.18
CA GLU A 126 -0.03 2.80 -12.56
C GLU A 126 -0.62 1.40 -12.43
N GLU A 127 -0.54 0.55 -13.46
CA GLU A 127 -1.02 -0.82 -13.43
C GLU A 127 -0.23 -1.69 -12.45
N ASP A 128 1.10 -1.59 -12.46
CA ASP A 128 1.96 -2.38 -11.57
C ASP A 128 1.78 -1.97 -10.11
N PHE A 129 1.55 -0.67 -9.83
CA PHE A 129 1.15 -0.23 -8.49
C PHE A 129 -0.21 -0.79 -8.09
N TYR A 130 -1.19 -0.76 -8.99
CA TYR A 130 -2.51 -1.32 -8.70
C TYR A 130 -2.45 -2.81 -8.41
N ILE A 131 -1.66 -3.57 -9.19
CA ILE A 131 -1.42 -5.00 -8.95
C ILE A 131 -0.82 -5.23 -7.55
N TYR A 132 0.25 -4.51 -7.22
CA TYR A 132 0.86 -4.58 -5.88
C TYR A 132 -0.15 -4.23 -4.79
N PHE A 133 -0.91 -3.16 -4.98
CA PHE A 133 -1.91 -2.71 -4.03
C PHE A 133 -3.02 -3.75 -3.81
N MET A 134 -3.48 -4.43 -4.86
CA MET A 134 -4.49 -5.49 -4.76
C MET A 134 -3.95 -6.74 -4.06
N VAL A 135 -2.72 -7.15 -4.32
CA VAL A 135 -2.09 -8.27 -3.61
C VAL A 135 -1.96 -7.96 -2.10
N HIS A 136 -1.52 -6.75 -1.77
CA HIS A 136 -1.43 -6.30 -0.39
C HIS A 136 -2.81 -6.22 0.29
N THR A 137 -3.81 -5.71 -0.43
CA THR A 137 -5.21 -5.67 0.03
C THR A 137 -5.75 -7.06 0.32
N TYR A 138 -5.52 -8.00 -0.61
CA TYR A 138 -5.95 -9.39 -0.41
C TYR A 138 -5.24 -10.06 0.78
N LYS A 139 -3.96 -9.81 0.99
CA LYS A 139 -3.22 -10.30 2.15
C LYS A 139 -3.92 -9.90 3.47
N HIS A 140 -4.28 -8.63 3.59
CA HIS A 140 -5.01 -8.14 4.77
C HIS A 140 -6.44 -8.69 4.85
N TYR A 141 -7.15 -8.77 3.73
CA TYR A 141 -8.49 -9.36 3.69
C TYR A 141 -8.47 -10.81 4.16
N ALA A 142 -7.59 -11.64 3.62
CA ALA A 142 -7.45 -13.04 3.99
C ALA A 142 -6.98 -13.24 5.45
N GLY A 143 -6.21 -12.29 5.99
CA GLY A 143 -5.73 -12.28 7.37
C GLY A 143 -6.71 -11.67 8.39
N GLY A 144 -7.88 -11.17 7.96
CA GLY A 144 -8.90 -10.55 8.83
C GLY A 144 -8.57 -9.13 9.30
N GLY A 145 -7.56 -8.48 8.72
CA GLY A 145 -7.08 -7.15 9.12
C GLY A 145 -7.32 -6.05 8.08
N MET A 146 -8.34 -6.14 7.22
CA MET A 146 -8.67 -5.10 6.27
C MET A 146 -9.85 -4.25 6.75
N GLY A 147 -9.63 -2.94 6.91
CA GLY A 147 -10.67 -2.01 7.35
C GLY A 147 -11.33 -1.22 6.19
N LEU A 148 -12.41 -0.49 6.53
CA LEU A 148 -13.21 0.32 5.59
C LEU A 148 -12.40 1.33 4.78
N ARG A 149 -11.32 1.88 5.35
CA ARG A 149 -10.44 2.83 4.67
C ARG A 149 -9.90 2.28 3.35
N THR A 150 -9.62 0.97 3.28
CA THR A 150 -9.09 0.35 2.07
C THR A 150 -10.08 0.41 0.90
N ILE A 151 -11.40 0.31 1.16
CA ILE A 151 -12.43 0.48 0.12
C ILE A 151 -12.35 1.90 -0.47
N LEU A 152 -12.22 2.91 0.38
CA LEU A 152 -12.07 4.31 -0.07
C LEU A 152 -10.76 4.54 -0.82
N ASP A 153 -9.66 4.00 -0.32
CA ASP A 153 -8.34 4.09 -0.94
C ASP A 153 -8.36 3.58 -2.39
N VAL A 154 -8.93 2.38 -2.62
CA VAL A 154 -9.05 1.77 -3.95
C VAL A 154 -9.99 2.57 -4.84
N TYR A 155 -11.14 3.00 -4.33
CA TYR A 155 -12.07 3.82 -5.09
C TYR A 155 -11.43 5.12 -5.57
N LEU A 156 -10.72 5.85 -4.70
CA LEU A 156 -10.06 7.10 -5.06
C LEU A 156 -8.94 6.89 -6.08
N TYR A 157 -8.17 5.82 -5.92
CA TYR A 157 -7.13 5.44 -6.89
C TYR A 157 -7.73 5.22 -8.28
N LEU A 158 -8.75 4.40 -8.39
CA LEU A 158 -9.40 4.07 -9.65
C LEU A 158 -10.13 5.25 -10.30
N ARG A 159 -10.69 6.16 -9.50
CA ARG A 159 -11.30 7.39 -10.02
C ARG A 159 -10.32 8.32 -10.73
N LYS A 160 -9.09 8.37 -10.27
CA LYS A 160 -8.04 9.19 -10.91
C LYS A 160 -7.38 8.47 -12.08
N ASN A 161 -7.20 7.16 -12.01
CA ASN A 161 -6.50 6.36 -13.01
C ASN A 161 -7.51 5.62 -13.92
N LYS A 162 -8.29 6.37 -14.69
CA LYS A 162 -9.38 5.82 -15.54
C LYS A 162 -8.88 5.03 -16.75
N GLU A 163 -7.63 5.24 -17.14
CA GLU A 163 -7.02 4.69 -18.34
C GLU A 163 -6.22 3.40 -18.08
N LEU A 164 -6.36 2.80 -16.87
CA LEU A 164 -5.68 1.54 -16.54
C LEU A 164 -6.05 0.44 -17.55
N ASP A 165 -5.02 -0.26 -18.04
CA ASP A 165 -5.22 -1.46 -18.86
C ASP A 165 -5.66 -2.65 -17.97
N PHE A 166 -6.98 -2.78 -17.81
CA PHE A 166 -7.55 -3.88 -17.04
C PHE A 166 -7.31 -5.25 -17.67
N SER A 167 -7.03 -5.34 -18.96
CA SER A 167 -6.66 -6.63 -19.59
C SER A 167 -5.29 -7.09 -19.09
N TYR A 168 -4.35 -6.15 -18.96
CA TYR A 168 -3.04 -6.41 -18.35
C TYR A 168 -3.20 -6.74 -16.86
N VAL A 169 -3.93 -5.92 -16.10
CA VAL A 169 -4.16 -6.11 -14.67
C VAL A 169 -4.77 -7.50 -14.39
N GLU A 170 -5.85 -7.88 -15.09
CA GLU A 170 -6.51 -9.16 -14.91
C GLU A 170 -5.58 -10.35 -15.21
N LYS A 171 -4.81 -10.24 -16.29
CA LYS A 171 -3.82 -11.27 -16.65
C LYS A 171 -2.75 -11.44 -15.56
N GLU A 172 -2.23 -10.34 -15.03
CA GLU A 172 -1.17 -10.39 -14.01
C GLU A 172 -1.72 -10.88 -12.66
N LEU A 173 -2.91 -10.41 -12.23
CA LEU A 173 -3.57 -10.88 -11.01
C LEU A 173 -4.01 -12.35 -11.13
N GLY A 174 -4.29 -12.84 -12.34
CA GLY A 174 -4.54 -14.26 -12.61
C GLY A 174 -3.34 -15.14 -12.27
N LYS A 175 -2.11 -14.69 -12.55
CA LYS A 175 -0.87 -15.41 -12.16
C LYS A 175 -0.71 -15.49 -10.63
N LEU A 176 -1.30 -14.53 -9.91
CA LEU A 176 -1.24 -14.39 -8.47
C LEU A 176 -2.45 -15.01 -7.75
N ASN A 177 -3.38 -15.58 -8.49
CA ASN A 177 -4.61 -16.24 -8.03
C ASN A 177 -5.56 -15.30 -7.24
N ILE A 178 -5.59 -14.01 -7.57
CA ILE A 178 -6.46 -13.02 -6.92
C ILE A 178 -7.31 -12.17 -7.88
N ALA A 179 -7.40 -12.56 -9.16
CA ALA A 179 -8.18 -11.82 -10.17
C ALA A 179 -9.68 -11.76 -9.82
N ASP A 180 -10.26 -12.84 -9.31
CA ASP A 180 -11.67 -12.88 -8.92
C ASP A 180 -11.93 -11.99 -7.69
N PHE A 181 -11.03 -12.00 -6.71
CA PHE A 181 -11.10 -11.10 -5.57
C PHE A 181 -11.05 -9.63 -6.02
N GLU A 182 -10.12 -9.27 -6.90
CA GLU A 182 -10.00 -7.90 -7.41
C GLU A 182 -11.31 -7.45 -8.09
N LYS A 183 -11.88 -8.27 -8.98
CA LYS A 183 -13.13 -7.93 -9.68
C LYS A 183 -14.28 -7.66 -8.71
N GLN A 184 -14.44 -8.53 -7.73
CA GLN A 184 -15.48 -8.40 -6.71
C GLN A 184 -15.23 -7.19 -5.81
N PHE A 185 -14.00 -7.00 -5.35
CA PHE A 185 -13.63 -5.91 -4.46
C PHE A 185 -13.73 -4.55 -5.17
N ARG A 186 -13.25 -4.44 -6.40
CA ARG A 186 -13.38 -3.24 -7.23
C ARG A 186 -14.84 -2.85 -7.43
N LYS A 187 -15.70 -3.82 -7.73
CA LYS A 187 -17.13 -3.58 -7.86
C LYS A 187 -17.74 -3.05 -6.56
N LEU A 188 -17.44 -3.68 -5.43
CA LEU A 188 -17.87 -3.22 -4.10
C LEU A 188 -17.43 -1.77 -3.83
N CYS A 189 -16.17 -1.41 -4.15
CA CYS A 189 -15.67 -0.04 -3.96
C CYS A 189 -16.54 0.99 -4.69
N PHE A 190 -16.95 0.69 -5.92
CA PHE A 190 -17.82 1.59 -6.69
C PHE A 190 -19.26 1.60 -6.17
N ASP A 191 -19.81 0.47 -5.79
CA ASP A 191 -21.17 0.38 -5.28
C ASP A 191 -21.32 1.12 -3.94
N VAL A 192 -20.25 1.14 -3.12
CA VAL A 192 -20.24 1.89 -1.85
C VAL A 192 -20.11 3.41 -2.07
N PHE A 193 -19.26 3.88 -3.01
CA PHE A 193 -18.88 5.29 -3.10
C PHE A 193 -19.37 6.03 -4.35
N SER A 194 -20.01 5.36 -5.32
CA SER A 194 -20.56 6.03 -6.52
C SER A 194 -22.00 6.50 -6.36
N VAL A 195 -22.62 6.28 -5.22
CA VAL A 195 -23.98 6.71 -4.96
C VAL A 195 -24.01 8.24 -4.91
N ASN A 196 -24.78 8.88 -5.82
CA ASN A 196 -25.04 10.31 -5.74
C ASN A 196 -25.87 10.60 -4.48
N GLU A 197 -25.59 11.71 -3.80
CA GLU A 197 -26.35 12.12 -2.61
C GLU A 197 -27.87 12.17 -2.86
N SER A 198 -28.28 12.54 -4.09
CA SER A 198 -29.70 12.55 -4.51
C SER A 198 -30.33 11.16 -4.62
N ASP A 199 -29.51 10.12 -4.80
CA ASP A 199 -29.92 8.73 -5.00
C ASP A 199 -29.60 7.86 -3.79
N ALA A 200 -29.00 8.44 -2.75
CA ALA A 200 -28.68 7.75 -1.49
C ALA A 200 -29.98 7.31 -0.81
N LYS A 201 -30.45 6.12 -1.17
CA LYS A 201 -31.58 5.50 -0.47
C LYS A 201 -31.10 5.01 0.90
N ALA A 202 -32.00 5.12 1.89
CA ALA A 202 -31.72 4.60 3.23
C ALA A 202 -31.46 3.07 3.23
N ASP A 203 -31.82 2.40 2.16
CA ASP A 203 -31.73 0.95 1.96
C ASP A 203 -30.69 0.52 0.90
N TRP A 204 -29.71 1.39 0.55
CA TRP A 204 -28.66 1.07 -0.44
C TRP A 204 -27.94 -0.24 -0.15
N TYR A 205 -27.65 -0.49 1.12
CA TYR A 205 -27.02 -1.74 1.56
C TYR A 205 -27.88 -2.96 1.23
N GLU A 206 -29.22 -2.86 1.42
CA GLU A 206 -30.13 -3.96 1.10
C GLU A 206 -30.18 -4.27 -0.41
N GLY A 207 -29.85 -3.30 -1.24
CA GLY A 207 -29.74 -3.45 -2.70
C GLY A 207 -28.45 -4.13 -3.19
N LEU A 208 -27.44 -4.29 -2.33
CA LEU A 208 -26.20 -4.97 -2.73
C LEU A 208 -26.42 -6.48 -2.99
N PRO A 209 -25.71 -7.10 -3.93
CA PRO A 209 -25.62 -8.54 -4.06
C PRO A 209 -25.12 -9.23 -2.77
N THR A 210 -25.55 -10.47 -2.56
CA THR A 210 -25.25 -11.20 -1.31
C THR A 210 -23.75 -11.36 -1.05
N ASP A 211 -22.97 -11.63 -2.08
CA ASP A 211 -21.50 -11.76 -1.99
C ASP A 211 -20.82 -10.44 -1.63
N GLU A 212 -21.31 -9.32 -2.15
CA GLU A 212 -20.82 -7.99 -1.79
C GLU A 212 -21.20 -7.59 -0.35
N LYS A 213 -22.42 -7.90 0.08
CA LYS A 213 -22.83 -7.75 1.48
C LYS A 213 -21.91 -8.51 2.42
N ASN A 214 -21.68 -9.78 2.13
CA ASN A 214 -20.82 -10.64 2.96
C ASN A 214 -19.38 -10.08 3.02
N MET A 215 -18.84 -9.61 1.90
CA MET A 215 -17.52 -8.98 1.85
C MET A 215 -17.48 -7.67 2.64
N LEU A 216 -18.49 -6.81 2.50
CA LEU A 216 -18.59 -5.55 3.24
C LEU A 216 -18.74 -5.79 4.74
N ASP A 217 -19.61 -6.71 5.16
CA ASP A 217 -19.82 -7.06 6.56
C ASP A 217 -18.54 -7.60 7.21
N TYR A 218 -17.80 -8.43 6.48
CA TYR A 218 -16.50 -8.92 6.92
C TYR A 218 -15.50 -7.78 7.15
N ILE A 219 -15.42 -6.85 6.19
CA ILE A 219 -14.55 -5.67 6.29
C ILE A 219 -14.99 -4.75 7.44
N MET A 220 -16.28 -4.52 7.60
CA MET A 220 -16.82 -3.70 8.70
C MET A 220 -16.53 -4.32 10.07
N GLY A 221 -16.51 -5.64 10.15
CA GLY A 221 -16.15 -6.35 11.37
C GLY A 221 -14.73 -6.07 11.87
N ALA A 222 -13.81 -5.75 10.96
CA ALA A 222 -12.42 -5.36 11.28
C ALA A 222 -12.29 -3.86 11.68
N GLY A 223 -13.34 -3.05 11.52
CA GLY A 223 -13.34 -1.62 11.85
C GLY A 223 -12.84 -0.71 10.71
N THR A 224 -12.44 0.52 11.07
CA THR A 224 -12.02 1.52 10.07
C THR A 224 -10.65 1.23 9.47
N TYR A 225 -9.75 0.72 10.28
CA TYR A 225 -8.33 0.54 9.91
C TYR A 225 -7.93 -0.92 9.72
N GLY A 226 -8.70 -1.87 10.21
CA GLY A 226 -8.41 -3.29 10.23
C GLY A 226 -7.71 -3.76 11.48
#